data_10a7d4d8167f2f41c8c568036fd3ea04
#
_entry.id   10a7d4d8167f2f41c8c568036fd3ea04
#
_cell.length_a   1.000
_cell.length_b   1.000
_cell.length_c   1.000
_cell.angle_alpha   90.00
_cell.angle_beta   90.00
_cell.angle_gamma   90.00
#
_symmetry.space_group_name_H-M   'P 1'
#
loop_
_entity.id
_entity.type
_entity.pdbx_description
1 polymer ?
#
loop_
_entity_poly.entity_id
_entity_poly.type
_entity_poly.pdbx_seq_one_letter_code
_entity_poly.pdbx_strand_id
1 'polypeptide(L)'
;QRALTRYYLDAGAGGLAVGVHTTQFAIREAGLFAPVLELAMRSATDWARERPIMIAGLAGRTAQTVQEAQIARDLGYHAGLLSLAALKGAHEDELIAHAQAVAREIPLVGFYLQPAVGGLLLPVPFWRRFAEIENVIAIKIAPFNRYRTLDVVRGVVEAGAADRITLYTGNDDHIVLDLLTPFPAGANGGKTVVRIKGGLLGHWSVWVKRAVELLERIHASVASGAIPANLLALDAQVTDCNAAIFDVANDFHGVIAGCHEILRRQGLLAGTWCLDPQETLGPGQKEEIDRVCAAYPHLNDDAFVRANLERWLS
;
A
#
# COMPACT_ATOMS: atom_id res chain seq x y z
N GLN A 1 -9.88 13.39 7.44
CA GLN A 1 -9.34 13.18 6.09
C GLN A 1 -8.44 14.34 5.63
N ARG A 2 -8.85 15.62 5.75
CA ARG A 2 -8.03 16.79 5.32
C ARG A 2 -6.66 16.81 6.00
N ALA A 3 -6.63 16.74 7.32
CA ALA A 3 -5.37 16.77 8.07
C ALA A 3 -4.44 15.61 7.68
N LEU A 4 -4.96 14.39 7.50
CA LEU A 4 -4.18 13.25 7.03
C LEU A 4 -3.63 13.46 5.61
N THR A 5 -4.43 13.98 4.70
CA THR A 5 -3.97 14.31 3.34
C THR A 5 -2.81 15.32 3.37
N ARG A 6 -2.96 16.40 4.15
CA ARG A 6 -1.93 17.43 4.33
C ARG A 6 -0.65 16.89 4.96
N TYR A 7 -0.80 16.06 6.00
CA TYR A 7 0.32 15.37 6.64
C TYR A 7 1.13 14.53 5.65
N TYR A 8 0.46 13.68 4.86
CA TYR A 8 1.13 12.80 3.91
C TYR A 8 1.90 13.59 2.84
N LEU A 9 1.29 14.65 2.33
CA LEU A 9 1.92 15.51 1.32
C LEU A 9 3.13 16.27 1.89
N ASP A 10 3.01 16.85 3.07
CA ASP A 10 4.12 17.56 3.72
C ASP A 10 5.23 16.62 4.19
N ALA A 11 4.91 15.36 4.50
CA ALA A 11 5.89 14.32 4.78
C ALA A 11 6.72 13.95 3.55
N GLY A 12 6.23 14.25 2.34
CA GLY A 12 6.92 13.98 1.08
C GLY A 12 6.43 12.74 0.34
N ALA A 13 5.23 12.24 0.67
CA ALA A 13 4.63 11.14 -0.10
C ALA A 13 4.42 11.53 -1.57
N GLY A 14 4.91 10.71 -2.50
CA GLY A 14 4.74 10.97 -3.95
C GLY A 14 3.31 10.78 -4.45
N GLY A 15 2.45 10.15 -3.65
CA GLY A 15 1.04 9.93 -3.97
C GLY A 15 0.24 9.42 -2.79
N LEU A 16 -1.07 9.32 -2.99
CA LEU A 16 -2.03 8.89 -1.98
C LEU A 16 -2.92 7.77 -2.54
N ALA A 17 -3.06 6.68 -1.79
CA ALA A 17 -4.02 5.63 -2.08
C ALA A 17 -5.22 5.76 -1.11
N VAL A 18 -6.41 5.99 -1.66
CA VAL A 18 -7.64 6.29 -0.91
C VAL A 18 -8.71 5.25 -1.21
N GLY A 19 -9.52 4.87 -0.21
CA GLY A 19 -10.52 3.81 -0.36
C GLY A 19 -9.93 2.40 -0.35
N VAL A 20 -8.67 2.26 0.08
CA VAL A 20 -7.93 1.00 0.23
C VAL A 20 -8.18 0.37 1.61
N HIS A 21 -7.50 -0.72 1.94
CA HIS A 21 -7.70 -1.47 3.19
C HIS A 21 -7.66 -0.57 4.44
N THR A 22 -6.63 0.26 4.60
CA THR A 22 -6.51 1.16 5.76
C THR A 22 -7.52 2.33 5.78
N THR A 23 -8.20 2.59 4.66
CA THR A 23 -9.35 3.51 4.63
C THR A 23 -10.66 2.80 5.01
N GLN A 24 -10.58 1.50 5.28
CA GLN A 24 -11.67 0.57 5.59
C GLN A 24 -12.59 0.30 4.39
N PHE A 25 -12.69 -0.95 3.98
CA PHE A 25 -13.58 -1.33 2.86
C PHE A 25 -15.07 -1.06 3.18
N ALA A 26 -15.44 -1.05 4.46
CA ALA A 26 -16.79 -0.76 4.96
C ALA A 26 -17.30 0.67 4.61
N ILE A 27 -16.44 1.59 4.16
CA ILE A 27 -16.89 2.89 3.62
C ILE A 27 -17.91 2.75 2.50
N ARG A 28 -17.92 1.62 1.80
CA ARG A 28 -18.85 1.32 0.71
C ARG A 28 -20.26 1.10 1.21
N GLU A 29 -20.39 0.24 2.21
CA GLU A 29 -21.68 -0.06 2.86
C GLU A 29 -22.25 1.16 3.58
N ALA A 30 -21.37 2.01 4.12
CA ALA A 30 -21.72 3.27 4.76
C ALA A 30 -22.05 4.41 3.76
N GLY A 31 -21.95 4.17 2.44
CA GLY A 31 -22.17 5.21 1.41
C GLY A 31 -21.10 6.30 1.37
N LEU A 32 -19.94 6.05 1.96
CA LEU A 32 -18.84 7.02 2.10
C LEU A 32 -17.77 6.91 1.01
N PHE A 33 -17.85 5.97 0.08
CA PHE A 33 -16.82 5.78 -0.94
C PHE A 33 -16.53 7.05 -1.74
N ALA A 34 -17.53 7.55 -2.47
CA ALA A 34 -17.37 8.76 -3.28
C ALA A 34 -17.05 10.01 -2.42
N PRO A 35 -17.73 10.29 -1.30
CA PRO A 35 -17.39 11.43 -0.44
C PRO A 35 -15.96 11.43 0.10
N VAL A 36 -15.42 10.26 0.47
CA VAL A 36 -14.03 10.13 0.96
C VAL A 36 -13.03 10.40 -0.15
N LEU A 37 -13.26 9.84 -1.34
CA LEU A 37 -12.41 10.08 -2.50
C LEU A 37 -12.42 11.55 -2.93
N GLU A 38 -13.61 12.17 -3.01
CA GLU A 38 -13.76 13.58 -3.36
C GLU A 38 -13.05 14.49 -2.37
N LEU A 39 -13.24 14.26 -1.06
CA LEU A 39 -12.59 15.05 -0.02
C LEU A 39 -11.07 14.91 -0.05
N ALA A 40 -10.55 13.71 -0.30
CA ALA A 40 -9.11 13.48 -0.41
C ALA A 40 -8.53 14.19 -1.64
N MET A 41 -9.18 14.06 -2.81
CA MET A 41 -8.75 14.72 -4.04
C MET A 41 -8.75 16.24 -3.90
N ARG A 42 -9.84 16.82 -3.38
CA ARG A 42 -9.93 18.26 -3.14
C ARG A 42 -8.86 18.73 -2.15
N SER A 43 -8.68 18.01 -1.03
CA SER A 43 -7.66 18.36 -0.04
C SER A 43 -6.24 18.29 -0.61
N ALA A 44 -5.97 17.32 -1.49
CA ALA A 44 -4.68 17.22 -2.17
C ALA A 44 -4.46 18.37 -3.17
N THR A 45 -5.47 18.69 -3.96
CA THR A 45 -5.42 19.79 -4.94
C THR A 45 -5.22 21.16 -4.26
N ASP A 46 -5.90 21.37 -3.14
CA ASP A 46 -5.84 22.65 -2.40
C ASP A 46 -4.50 22.84 -1.65
N TRP A 47 -3.83 21.74 -1.28
CA TRP A 47 -2.64 21.79 -0.42
C TRP A 47 -1.33 21.54 -1.13
N ALA A 48 -1.30 20.67 -2.13
CA ALA A 48 -0.07 20.23 -2.77
C ALA A 48 0.54 21.34 -3.64
N ARG A 49 1.86 21.49 -3.56
CA ARG A 49 2.63 22.36 -4.47
C ARG A 49 2.77 21.73 -5.87
N GLU A 50 2.93 20.41 -5.89
CA GLU A 50 3.00 19.60 -7.11
C GLU A 50 1.88 18.56 -7.03
N ARG A 51 1.27 18.23 -8.16
CA ARG A 51 0.14 17.29 -8.21
C ARG A 51 0.58 15.88 -7.80
N PRO A 52 0.11 15.35 -6.65
CA PRO A 52 0.47 14.02 -6.22
C PRO A 52 -0.23 12.97 -7.09
N ILE A 53 0.33 11.76 -7.13
CA ILE A 53 -0.35 10.63 -7.76
C ILE A 53 -1.49 10.18 -6.83
N MET A 54 -2.73 10.17 -7.37
CA MET A 54 -3.92 9.76 -6.64
C MET A 54 -4.38 8.39 -7.16
N ILE A 55 -4.49 7.42 -6.24
CA ILE A 55 -4.90 6.04 -6.53
C ILE A 55 -6.17 5.75 -5.74
N ALA A 56 -7.24 5.31 -6.41
CA ALA A 56 -8.47 4.88 -5.75
C ALA A 56 -8.43 3.37 -5.48
N GLY A 57 -8.78 2.94 -4.27
CA GLY A 57 -9.05 1.53 -4.01
C GLY A 57 -10.33 1.11 -4.71
N LEU A 58 -10.28 -0.01 -5.45
CA LEU A 58 -11.42 -0.57 -6.15
C LEU A 58 -11.69 -1.98 -5.62
N ALA A 59 -12.95 -2.27 -5.27
CA ALA A 59 -13.33 -3.55 -4.69
C ALA A 59 -14.76 -3.94 -5.05
N GLY A 60 -15.07 -5.23 -4.88
CA GLY A 60 -16.40 -5.75 -5.18
C GLY A 60 -16.43 -6.64 -6.43
N ARG A 61 -17.65 -7.03 -6.83
CA ARG A 61 -17.86 -7.76 -8.09
C ARG A 61 -17.78 -6.82 -9.27
N THR A 62 -17.63 -7.35 -10.48
CA THR A 62 -17.29 -6.58 -11.70
C THR A 62 -18.15 -5.34 -11.91
N ALA A 63 -19.46 -5.42 -11.79
CA ALA A 63 -20.35 -4.27 -12.01
C ALA A 63 -20.07 -3.14 -10.99
N GLN A 64 -19.92 -3.47 -9.72
CA GLN A 64 -19.59 -2.50 -8.66
C GLN A 64 -18.21 -1.90 -8.90
N THR A 65 -17.19 -2.73 -9.18
CA THR A 65 -15.82 -2.28 -9.37
C THR A 65 -15.68 -1.36 -10.59
N VAL A 66 -16.41 -1.64 -11.68
CA VAL A 66 -16.49 -0.76 -12.86
C VAL A 66 -17.11 0.59 -12.48
N GLN A 67 -18.20 0.60 -11.71
CA GLN A 67 -18.82 1.83 -11.23
C GLN A 67 -17.87 2.64 -10.32
N GLU A 68 -17.17 1.98 -9.42
CA GLU A 68 -16.15 2.64 -8.56
C GLU A 68 -15.00 3.22 -9.40
N ALA A 69 -14.57 2.52 -10.46
CA ALA A 69 -13.55 3.00 -11.38
C ALA A 69 -14.00 4.25 -12.14
N GLN A 70 -15.26 4.29 -12.58
CA GLN A 70 -15.88 5.45 -13.24
C GLN A 70 -15.93 6.66 -12.29
N ILE A 71 -16.40 6.45 -11.05
CA ILE A 71 -16.40 7.51 -10.01
C ILE A 71 -14.97 8.03 -9.78
N ALA A 72 -14.01 7.15 -9.61
CA ALA A 72 -12.61 7.54 -9.38
C ALA A 72 -12.03 8.34 -10.57
N ARG A 73 -12.26 7.88 -11.80
CA ARG A 73 -11.86 8.57 -13.03
C ARG A 73 -12.47 9.97 -13.10
N ASP A 74 -13.78 10.09 -12.85
CA ASP A 74 -14.52 11.35 -12.96
C ASP A 74 -14.10 12.35 -11.87
N LEU A 75 -13.64 11.86 -10.71
CA LEU A 75 -13.00 12.66 -9.66
C LEU A 75 -11.53 13.02 -9.97
N GLY A 76 -10.96 12.52 -11.06
CA GLY A 76 -9.60 12.84 -11.50
C GLY A 76 -8.49 11.98 -10.88
N TYR A 77 -8.81 10.80 -10.34
CA TYR A 77 -7.80 9.83 -9.91
C TYR A 77 -7.01 9.29 -11.10
N HIS A 78 -5.74 9.03 -10.89
CA HIS A 78 -4.81 8.60 -11.94
C HIS A 78 -4.87 7.09 -12.20
N ALA A 79 -5.21 6.30 -11.18
CA ALA A 79 -5.28 4.85 -11.27
C ALA A 79 -6.20 4.24 -10.21
N GLY A 80 -6.59 2.98 -10.43
CA GLY A 80 -7.33 2.16 -9.47
C GLY A 80 -6.50 1.00 -8.94
N LEU A 81 -6.41 0.84 -7.62
CA LEU A 81 -5.83 -0.33 -6.95
C LEU A 81 -6.90 -1.42 -6.86
N LEU A 82 -6.77 -2.46 -7.68
CA LEU A 82 -7.78 -3.49 -7.87
C LEU A 82 -7.66 -4.61 -6.83
N SER A 83 -8.65 -4.72 -5.94
CA SER A 83 -8.80 -5.87 -5.03
C SER A 83 -9.64 -6.97 -5.68
N LEU A 84 -9.13 -8.20 -5.67
CA LEU A 84 -9.83 -9.39 -6.16
C LEU A 84 -10.54 -10.19 -5.05
N ALA A 85 -10.53 -9.70 -3.80
CA ALA A 85 -11.06 -10.42 -2.64
C ALA A 85 -12.53 -10.85 -2.78
N ALA A 86 -13.36 -10.03 -3.44
CA ALA A 86 -14.78 -10.34 -3.69
C ALA A 86 -15.02 -11.46 -4.71
N LEU A 87 -13.98 -11.91 -5.41
CA LEU A 87 -14.01 -12.97 -6.42
C LEU A 87 -13.38 -14.27 -5.90
N LYS A 88 -13.36 -14.48 -4.60
CA LYS A 88 -12.85 -15.72 -4.00
C LYS A 88 -13.58 -16.94 -4.58
N GLY A 89 -12.80 -17.90 -5.10
CA GLY A 89 -13.33 -19.10 -5.76
C GLY A 89 -13.58 -18.96 -7.27
N ALA A 90 -13.42 -17.78 -7.85
CA ALA A 90 -13.52 -17.58 -9.30
C ALA A 90 -12.32 -18.24 -10.03
N HIS A 91 -12.56 -18.68 -11.26
CA HIS A 91 -11.50 -19.17 -12.13
C HIS A 91 -10.61 -18.03 -12.64
N GLU A 92 -9.38 -18.36 -13.04
CA GLU A 92 -8.42 -17.37 -13.54
C GLU A 92 -8.99 -16.55 -14.71
N ASP A 93 -9.73 -17.16 -15.64
CA ASP A 93 -10.36 -16.45 -16.75
C ASP A 93 -11.34 -15.37 -16.30
N GLU A 94 -12.11 -15.64 -15.23
CA GLU A 94 -13.05 -14.67 -14.65
C GLU A 94 -12.31 -13.52 -13.97
N LEU A 95 -11.20 -13.82 -13.28
CA LEU A 95 -10.35 -12.79 -12.66
C LEU A 95 -9.72 -11.86 -13.71
N ILE A 96 -9.24 -12.43 -14.81
CA ILE A 96 -8.67 -11.66 -15.93
C ILE A 96 -9.75 -10.85 -16.65
N ALA A 97 -10.92 -11.45 -16.93
CA ALA A 97 -12.04 -10.73 -17.54
C ALA A 97 -12.52 -9.55 -16.66
N HIS A 98 -12.56 -9.76 -15.34
CA HIS A 98 -12.85 -8.70 -14.37
C HIS A 98 -11.82 -7.57 -14.47
N ALA A 99 -10.52 -7.89 -14.40
CA ALA A 99 -9.46 -6.89 -14.51
C ALA A 99 -9.51 -6.12 -15.84
N GLN A 100 -9.76 -6.81 -16.96
CA GLN A 100 -9.93 -6.19 -18.29
C GLN A 100 -11.13 -5.23 -18.33
N ALA A 101 -12.25 -5.60 -17.70
CA ALA A 101 -13.44 -4.74 -17.65
C ALA A 101 -13.15 -3.43 -16.90
N VAL A 102 -12.45 -3.51 -15.76
CA VAL A 102 -12.08 -2.35 -14.95
C VAL A 102 -10.98 -1.50 -15.63
N ALA A 103 -10.01 -2.15 -16.29
CA ALA A 103 -8.94 -1.48 -17.02
C ALA A 103 -9.43 -0.59 -18.19
N ARG A 104 -10.64 -0.82 -18.70
CA ARG A 104 -11.24 0.05 -19.71
C ARG A 104 -11.67 1.40 -19.17
N GLU A 105 -11.90 1.50 -17.87
CA GLU A 105 -12.37 2.72 -17.22
C GLU A 105 -11.24 3.58 -16.66
N ILE A 106 -10.19 2.95 -16.08
CA ILE A 106 -9.09 3.63 -15.41
C ILE A 106 -7.82 2.78 -15.48
N PRO A 107 -6.61 3.37 -15.54
CA PRO A 107 -5.36 2.63 -15.39
C PRO A 107 -5.34 1.82 -14.09
N LEU A 108 -4.82 0.58 -14.14
CA LEU A 108 -4.84 -0.33 -13.00
C LEU A 108 -3.49 -0.45 -12.31
N VAL A 109 -3.55 -0.48 -10.99
CA VAL A 109 -2.55 -1.04 -10.10
C VAL A 109 -3.06 -2.38 -9.62
N GLY A 110 -2.40 -3.48 -9.96
CA GLY A 110 -2.71 -4.80 -9.45
C GLY A 110 -2.44 -4.89 -7.94
N PHE A 111 -3.19 -5.73 -7.23
CA PHE A 111 -3.00 -5.92 -5.80
C PHE A 111 -2.93 -7.41 -5.45
N TYR A 112 -1.73 -7.87 -5.10
CA TYR A 112 -1.55 -9.18 -4.49
C TYR A 112 -1.75 -9.06 -2.98
N LEU A 113 -2.99 -9.18 -2.53
CA LEU A 113 -3.34 -9.11 -1.11
C LEU A 113 -2.97 -10.41 -0.40
N GLN A 114 -2.55 -10.31 0.86
CA GLN A 114 -2.26 -11.43 1.74
C GLN A 114 -3.50 -12.31 1.95
N PRO A 115 -3.37 -13.66 1.86
CA PRO A 115 -4.49 -14.58 2.04
C PRO A 115 -5.16 -14.50 3.42
N ALA A 116 -4.42 -14.20 4.50
CA ALA A 116 -4.97 -14.08 5.85
C ALA A 116 -6.01 -12.95 6.00
N VAL A 117 -5.90 -11.91 5.16
CA VAL A 117 -6.86 -10.79 5.14
C VAL A 117 -7.74 -10.79 3.87
N GLY A 118 -8.03 -11.96 3.33
CA GLY A 118 -8.97 -12.15 2.21
C GLY A 118 -8.37 -12.20 0.82
N GLY A 119 -7.04 -12.22 0.68
CA GLY A 119 -6.37 -12.35 -0.62
C GLY A 119 -6.53 -13.73 -1.27
N LEU A 120 -6.22 -13.80 -2.55
CA LEU A 120 -6.23 -15.02 -3.36
C LEU A 120 -4.81 -15.51 -3.64
N LEU A 121 -4.62 -16.81 -3.78
CA LEU A 121 -3.36 -17.35 -4.30
C LEU A 121 -3.36 -17.21 -5.83
N LEU A 122 -2.44 -16.42 -6.34
CA LEU A 122 -2.34 -16.06 -7.76
C LEU A 122 -0.99 -16.57 -8.32
N PRO A 123 -1.01 -17.56 -9.23
CA PRO A 123 0.20 -18.16 -9.77
C PRO A 123 0.82 -17.30 -10.90
N VAL A 124 2.03 -17.69 -11.34
CA VAL A 124 2.74 -17.03 -12.45
C VAL A 124 1.87 -16.83 -13.71
N PRO A 125 1.10 -17.84 -14.19
CA PRO A 125 0.25 -17.67 -15.37
C PRO A 125 -0.76 -16.53 -15.21
N PHE A 126 -1.37 -16.38 -14.03
CA PHE A 126 -2.27 -15.26 -13.76
C PHE A 126 -1.52 -13.91 -13.90
N TRP A 127 -0.35 -13.76 -13.25
CA TRP A 127 0.41 -12.51 -13.30
C TRP A 127 0.90 -12.17 -14.69
N ARG A 128 1.26 -13.17 -15.49
CA ARG A 128 1.60 -12.96 -16.91
C ARG A 128 0.41 -12.39 -17.67
N ARG A 129 -0.75 -13.04 -17.62
CA ARG A 129 -1.98 -12.58 -18.29
C ARG A 129 -2.45 -11.22 -17.78
N PHE A 130 -2.33 -10.97 -16.48
CA PHE A 130 -2.64 -9.68 -15.90
C PHE A 130 -1.71 -8.58 -16.42
N ALA A 131 -0.43 -8.87 -16.53
CA ALA A 131 0.57 -7.95 -17.07
C ALA A 131 0.45 -7.72 -18.58
N GLU A 132 -0.20 -8.61 -19.32
CA GLU A 132 -0.53 -8.45 -20.74
C GLU A 132 -1.65 -7.41 -20.98
N ILE A 133 -2.44 -7.06 -19.95
CA ILE A 133 -3.45 -6.00 -20.03
C ILE A 133 -2.73 -4.65 -20.20
N GLU A 134 -2.96 -3.97 -21.33
CA GLU A 134 -2.23 -2.75 -21.71
C GLU A 134 -2.30 -1.65 -20.65
N ASN A 135 -3.46 -1.44 -20.04
CA ASN A 135 -3.71 -0.38 -19.07
C ASN A 135 -3.37 -0.76 -17.60
N VAL A 136 -2.63 -1.84 -17.39
CA VAL A 136 -2.00 -2.15 -16.09
C VAL A 136 -0.66 -1.43 -16.02
N ILE A 137 -0.50 -0.51 -15.08
CA ILE A 137 0.69 0.36 -14.95
C ILE A 137 1.59 0.00 -13.77
N ALA A 138 1.05 -0.69 -12.75
CA ALA A 138 1.80 -1.08 -11.58
C ALA A 138 1.21 -2.33 -10.91
N ILE A 139 1.96 -2.95 -10.00
CA ILE A 139 1.48 -4.03 -9.14
C ILE A 139 2.00 -3.80 -7.72
N LYS A 140 1.08 -3.77 -6.74
CA LYS A 140 1.37 -3.84 -5.31
C LYS A 140 1.49 -5.30 -4.89
N ILE A 141 2.63 -5.68 -4.32
CA ILE A 141 2.99 -7.05 -3.93
C ILE A 141 2.95 -7.14 -2.40
N ALA A 142 1.91 -7.78 -1.87
CA ALA A 142 1.66 -7.86 -0.42
C ALA A 142 1.23 -9.27 0.06
N PRO A 143 1.77 -10.38 -0.47
CA PRO A 143 1.41 -11.72 0.00
C PRO A 143 2.16 -12.15 1.26
N PHE A 144 3.11 -11.39 1.79
CA PHE A 144 4.00 -11.72 2.90
C PHE A 144 4.72 -13.07 2.70
N ASN A 145 5.10 -13.33 1.47
CA ASN A 145 5.72 -14.58 1.05
C ASN A 145 6.66 -14.35 -0.14
N ARG A 146 7.95 -14.61 0.05
CA ARG A 146 8.97 -14.37 -1.00
C ARG A 146 8.77 -15.22 -2.24
N TYR A 147 8.29 -16.45 -2.11
CA TYR A 147 7.98 -17.28 -3.28
C TYR A 147 6.87 -16.62 -4.13
N ARG A 148 5.84 -16.06 -3.49
CA ARG A 148 4.74 -15.36 -4.18
C ARG A 148 5.17 -14.03 -4.77
N THR A 149 6.09 -13.33 -4.12
CA THR A 149 6.74 -12.13 -4.70
C THR A 149 7.44 -12.48 -6.02
N LEU A 150 8.17 -13.60 -6.05
CA LEU A 150 8.83 -14.07 -7.28
C LEU A 150 7.84 -14.49 -8.37
N ASP A 151 6.66 -15.01 -8.02
CA ASP A 151 5.61 -15.34 -9.00
C ASP A 151 5.17 -14.09 -9.77
N VAL A 152 5.00 -12.95 -9.08
CA VAL A 152 4.68 -11.67 -9.72
C VAL A 152 5.80 -11.21 -10.65
N VAL A 153 7.05 -11.19 -10.14
CA VAL A 153 8.21 -10.77 -10.93
C VAL A 153 8.35 -11.61 -12.21
N ARG A 154 8.22 -12.94 -12.08
CA ARG A 154 8.26 -13.84 -13.23
C ARG A 154 7.14 -13.58 -14.22
N GLY A 155 5.91 -13.44 -13.74
CA GLY A 155 4.76 -13.15 -14.60
C GLY A 155 4.92 -11.87 -15.40
N VAL A 156 5.39 -10.78 -14.77
CA VAL A 156 5.66 -9.50 -15.45
C VAL A 156 6.76 -9.62 -16.49
N VAL A 157 7.84 -10.35 -16.21
CA VAL A 157 8.95 -10.56 -17.16
C VAL A 157 8.51 -11.47 -18.32
N GLU A 158 7.77 -12.55 -18.04
CA GLU A 158 7.25 -13.46 -19.07
C GLU A 158 6.25 -12.76 -20.02
N ALA A 159 5.53 -11.75 -19.53
CA ALA A 159 4.66 -10.88 -20.35
C ALA A 159 5.42 -9.84 -21.16
N GLY A 160 6.75 -9.71 -21.00
CA GLY A 160 7.53 -8.63 -21.63
C GLY A 160 7.18 -7.23 -21.11
N ALA A 161 6.62 -7.11 -19.91
CA ALA A 161 6.07 -5.88 -19.35
C ALA A 161 6.96 -5.21 -18.29
N ALA A 162 8.20 -5.68 -18.11
CA ALA A 162 9.11 -5.23 -17.05
C ALA A 162 9.44 -3.72 -17.13
N ASP A 163 9.48 -3.13 -18.31
CA ASP A 163 9.75 -1.71 -18.50
C ASP A 163 8.50 -0.83 -18.37
N ARG A 164 7.31 -1.43 -18.45
CA ARG A 164 6.02 -0.73 -18.41
C ARG A 164 5.37 -0.77 -17.03
N ILE A 165 5.49 -1.89 -16.31
CA ILE A 165 4.82 -2.11 -15.03
C ILE A 165 5.77 -1.80 -13.87
N THR A 166 5.40 -0.83 -13.05
CA THR A 166 6.12 -0.52 -11.82
C THR A 166 5.71 -1.46 -10.69
N LEU A 167 6.70 -2.05 -10.00
CA LEU A 167 6.43 -2.89 -8.83
C LEU A 167 6.57 -2.09 -7.54
N TYR A 168 5.57 -2.25 -6.65
CA TYR A 168 5.53 -1.71 -5.31
C TYR A 168 5.49 -2.82 -4.26
N THR A 169 6.25 -2.67 -3.16
CA THR A 169 6.10 -3.58 -2.03
C THR A 169 4.89 -3.19 -1.18
N GLY A 170 4.22 -4.19 -0.67
CA GLY A 170 3.23 -4.18 0.38
C GLY A 170 3.52 -5.30 1.38
N ASN A 171 4.73 -5.89 1.31
CA ASN A 171 5.21 -6.94 2.21
C ASN A 171 5.74 -6.28 3.50
N ASP A 172 4.86 -6.06 4.45
CA ASP A 172 5.19 -5.37 5.71
C ASP A 172 6.25 -6.10 6.54
N ASP A 173 6.45 -7.38 6.27
CA ASP A 173 7.48 -8.23 6.88
C ASP A 173 8.87 -8.14 6.20
N HIS A 174 9.02 -7.33 5.13
CA HIS A 174 10.25 -7.34 4.33
C HIS A 174 10.47 -6.09 3.48
N ILE A 175 10.10 -4.92 3.98
CA ILE A 175 10.03 -3.68 3.19
C ILE A 175 11.40 -3.28 2.65
N VAL A 176 12.38 -3.15 3.53
CA VAL A 176 13.70 -2.59 3.17
C VAL A 176 14.42 -3.52 2.22
N LEU A 177 14.39 -4.82 2.50
CA LEU A 177 15.05 -5.81 1.64
C LEU A 177 14.33 -5.99 0.29
N ASP A 178 13.01 -5.89 0.21
CA ASP A 178 12.30 -5.86 -1.08
C ASP A 178 12.78 -4.70 -1.97
N LEU A 179 12.98 -3.53 -1.39
CA LEU A 179 13.43 -2.33 -2.10
C LEU A 179 14.92 -2.38 -2.48
N LEU A 180 15.74 -3.07 -1.69
CA LEU A 180 17.17 -3.25 -1.96
C LEU A 180 17.46 -4.38 -2.96
N THR A 181 16.56 -5.36 -3.08
CA THR A 181 16.84 -6.58 -3.85
C THR A 181 16.73 -6.36 -5.36
N PRO A 182 17.76 -6.70 -6.15
CA PRO A 182 17.61 -6.91 -7.57
C PRO A 182 16.99 -8.30 -7.79
N PHE A 183 15.86 -8.38 -8.49
CA PHE A 183 15.20 -9.63 -8.83
C PHE A 183 15.60 -10.07 -10.24
N PRO A 184 16.54 -11.00 -10.41
CA PRO A 184 16.86 -11.55 -11.71
C PRO A 184 15.72 -12.49 -12.16
N ALA A 185 15.22 -12.28 -13.37
CA ALA A 185 14.14 -13.09 -13.94
C ALA A 185 14.33 -13.27 -15.46
N GLY A 186 13.66 -14.26 -16.01
CA GLY A 186 13.68 -14.60 -17.44
C GLY A 186 14.30 -15.97 -17.74
N ALA A 187 14.07 -16.45 -18.96
CA ALA A 187 14.70 -17.66 -19.47
C ALA A 187 16.22 -17.43 -19.64
N ASN A 188 17.01 -18.52 -19.53
CA ASN A 188 18.47 -18.50 -19.73
C ASN A 188 19.29 -17.69 -18.70
N GLY A 189 18.96 -17.81 -17.41
CA GLY A 189 19.81 -17.31 -16.34
C GLY A 189 19.61 -15.84 -15.97
N GLY A 190 18.41 -15.29 -16.20
CA GLY A 190 18.04 -14.01 -15.62
C GLY A 190 18.68 -12.79 -16.24
N LYS A 191 18.57 -12.62 -17.56
CA LYS A 191 19.07 -11.41 -18.25
C LYS A 191 18.31 -10.14 -17.88
N THR A 192 17.06 -10.24 -17.44
CA THR A 192 16.25 -9.10 -17.00
C THR A 192 16.34 -8.97 -15.49
N VAL A 193 16.71 -7.79 -15.02
CA VAL A 193 16.68 -7.46 -13.58
C VAL A 193 15.53 -6.50 -13.33
N VAL A 194 14.60 -6.91 -12.50
CA VAL A 194 13.48 -6.09 -12.05
C VAL A 194 13.75 -5.60 -10.64
N ARG A 195 13.30 -4.38 -10.31
CA ARG A 195 13.36 -3.85 -8.96
C ARG A 195 11.99 -3.33 -8.52
N ILE A 196 11.69 -3.55 -7.25
CA ILE A 196 10.59 -2.87 -6.58
C ILE A 196 11.03 -1.44 -6.33
N LYS A 197 10.20 -0.45 -6.76
CA LYS A 197 10.57 0.95 -6.80
C LYS A 197 10.09 1.77 -5.62
N GLY A 198 9.08 1.29 -4.91
CA GLY A 198 8.48 2.01 -3.79
C GLY A 198 7.59 1.11 -2.96
N GLY A 199 6.93 1.69 -1.98
CA GLY A 199 5.99 1.00 -1.11
C GLY A 199 4.61 1.64 -1.14
N LEU A 200 3.60 0.80 -0.98
CA LEU A 200 2.22 1.18 -0.77
C LEU A 200 1.67 0.24 0.31
N LEU A 201 1.82 0.66 1.58
CA LEU A 201 1.63 -0.20 2.75
C LEU A 201 0.84 0.52 3.82
N GLY A 202 0.23 -0.25 4.74
CA GLY A 202 -0.43 0.29 5.92
C GLY A 202 0.53 0.97 6.89
N HIS A 203 1.70 0.39 7.15
CA HIS A 203 2.75 1.02 7.98
C HIS A 203 3.13 2.42 7.43
N TRP A 204 3.25 2.58 6.12
CA TRP A 204 3.56 3.87 5.52
C TRP A 204 2.36 4.83 5.46
N SER A 205 1.26 4.51 6.13
CA SER A 205 0.20 5.45 6.50
C SER A 205 0.44 6.12 7.86
N VAL A 206 1.48 5.69 8.58
CA VAL A 206 1.99 6.29 9.83
C VAL A 206 3.49 6.49 9.71
N TRP A 207 4.06 7.41 10.48
CA TRP A 207 5.49 7.75 10.46
C TRP A 207 6.03 8.06 9.04
N VAL A 208 5.19 8.67 8.23
CA VAL A 208 5.41 8.82 6.77
C VAL A 208 6.65 9.64 6.47
N LYS A 209 6.98 10.65 7.27
CA LYS A 209 8.22 11.42 7.10
C LYS A 209 9.45 10.51 7.15
N ARG A 210 9.50 9.59 8.10
CA ARG A 210 10.62 8.64 8.23
C ARG A 210 10.60 7.58 7.14
N ALA A 211 9.43 7.15 6.71
CA ALA A 211 9.30 6.21 5.58
C ALA A 211 9.84 6.83 4.28
N VAL A 212 9.55 8.09 4.01
CA VAL A 212 10.08 8.81 2.83
C VAL A 212 11.60 8.94 2.91
N GLU A 213 12.14 9.38 4.05
CA GLU A 213 13.60 9.49 4.26
C GLU A 213 14.32 8.14 4.13
N LEU A 214 13.69 7.06 4.60
CA LEU A 214 14.18 5.69 4.43
C LEU A 214 14.21 5.28 2.95
N LEU A 215 13.14 5.55 2.20
CA LEU A 215 13.06 5.25 0.78
C LEU A 215 14.14 6.00 -0.02
N GLU A 216 14.38 7.28 0.28
CA GLU A 216 15.45 8.08 -0.32
C GLU A 216 16.83 7.47 -0.07
N ARG A 217 17.11 7.03 1.17
CA ARG A 217 18.36 6.34 1.53
C ARG A 217 18.53 5.03 0.78
N ILE A 218 17.45 4.26 0.63
CA ILE A 218 17.47 3.01 -0.13
C ILE A 218 17.76 3.29 -1.60
N HIS A 219 17.09 4.25 -2.21
CA HIS A 219 17.33 4.64 -3.60
C HIS A 219 18.79 5.11 -3.82
N ALA A 220 19.32 5.90 -2.92
CA ALA A 220 20.71 6.33 -2.97
C ALA A 220 21.70 5.15 -2.89
N SER A 221 21.43 4.18 -1.99
CA SER A 221 22.24 2.96 -1.85
C SER A 221 22.18 2.09 -3.12
N VAL A 222 20.99 1.92 -3.68
CA VAL A 222 20.81 1.19 -4.95
C VAL A 222 21.57 1.87 -6.10
N ALA A 223 21.51 3.19 -6.20
CA ALA A 223 22.18 3.96 -7.22
C ALA A 223 23.72 3.91 -7.08
N SER A 224 24.24 3.86 -5.86
CA SER A 224 25.68 3.75 -5.58
C SER A 224 26.26 2.35 -5.83
N GLY A 225 25.39 1.33 -5.92
CA GLY A 225 25.79 -0.08 -6.00
C GLY A 225 26.35 -0.66 -4.69
N ALA A 226 26.31 0.09 -3.58
CA ALA A 226 26.79 -0.33 -2.27
C ALA A 226 25.66 -0.30 -1.24
N ILE A 227 25.41 -1.42 -0.59
CA ILE A 227 24.39 -1.55 0.45
C ILE A 227 25.05 -1.50 1.82
N PRO A 228 24.85 -0.42 2.60
CA PRO A 228 25.34 -0.34 3.96
C PRO A 228 24.72 -1.40 4.86
N ALA A 229 25.52 -2.08 5.68
CA ALA A 229 25.04 -3.15 6.57
C ALA A 229 23.94 -2.70 7.55
N ASN A 230 23.91 -1.42 7.92
CA ASN A 230 22.88 -0.88 8.79
C ASN A 230 21.48 -0.85 8.16
N LEU A 231 21.35 -0.90 6.83
CA LEU A 231 20.05 -1.07 6.17
C LEU A 231 19.47 -2.48 6.37
N LEU A 232 20.32 -3.50 6.52
CA LEU A 232 19.88 -4.86 6.85
C LEU A 232 19.32 -4.92 8.27
N ALA A 233 20.00 -4.26 9.24
CA ALA A 233 19.49 -4.15 10.61
C ALA A 233 18.18 -3.35 10.66
N LEU A 234 18.06 -2.32 9.82
CA LEU A 234 16.86 -1.49 9.74
C LEU A 234 15.64 -2.26 9.22
N ASP A 235 15.85 -3.22 8.32
CA ASP A 235 14.76 -4.11 7.87
C ASP A 235 14.12 -4.85 9.04
N ALA A 236 14.93 -5.44 9.93
CA ALA A 236 14.43 -6.13 11.11
C ALA A 236 13.67 -5.18 12.07
N GLN A 237 14.15 -3.94 12.24
CA GLN A 237 13.50 -2.96 13.10
C GLN A 237 12.15 -2.50 12.52
N VAL A 238 12.08 -2.26 11.21
CA VAL A 238 10.84 -1.92 10.52
C VAL A 238 9.84 -3.07 10.58
N THR A 239 10.31 -4.30 10.40
CA THR A 239 9.47 -5.51 10.54
C THR A 239 8.92 -5.67 11.95
N ASP A 240 9.73 -5.42 12.99
CA ASP A 240 9.29 -5.47 14.39
C ASP A 240 8.23 -4.39 14.69
N CYS A 241 8.40 -3.17 14.16
CA CYS A 241 7.37 -2.13 14.24
C CYS A 241 6.07 -2.56 13.57
N ASN A 242 6.16 -3.18 12.39
CA ASN A 242 4.97 -3.67 11.68
C ASN A 242 4.28 -4.80 12.43
N ALA A 243 5.02 -5.69 13.07
CA ALA A 243 4.43 -6.76 13.88
C ALA A 243 3.55 -6.20 15.02
N ALA A 244 3.99 -5.12 15.67
CA ALA A 244 3.23 -4.45 16.71
C ALA A 244 2.02 -3.66 16.15
N ILE A 245 2.24 -2.84 15.12
CA ILE A 245 1.20 -1.98 14.54
C ILE A 245 0.10 -2.80 13.86
N PHE A 246 0.47 -3.93 13.23
CA PHE A 246 -0.46 -4.79 12.50
C PHE A 246 -0.98 -5.96 13.30
N ASP A 247 -0.64 -6.04 14.58
CA ASP A 247 -1.20 -7.05 15.48
C ASP A 247 -0.96 -8.50 14.98
N VAL A 248 0.27 -8.77 14.54
CA VAL A 248 0.65 -10.09 14.02
C VAL A 248 0.40 -11.20 15.05
N ALA A 249 0.56 -10.90 16.34
CA ALA A 249 0.32 -11.83 17.43
C ALA A 249 -1.14 -12.28 17.54
N ASN A 250 -2.09 -11.50 16.99
CA ASN A 250 -3.53 -11.79 16.97
C ASN A 250 -4.04 -11.95 15.53
N ASP A 251 -3.26 -12.59 14.66
CA ASP A 251 -3.63 -12.88 13.26
C ASP A 251 -4.10 -11.65 12.47
N PHE A 252 -3.47 -10.50 12.70
CA PHE A 252 -3.76 -9.22 12.05
C PHE A 252 -5.14 -8.62 12.38
N HIS A 253 -5.77 -9.02 13.47
CA HIS A 253 -7.08 -8.49 13.87
C HIS A 253 -7.07 -6.96 14.05
N GLY A 254 -6.02 -6.42 14.70
CA GLY A 254 -5.92 -5.00 15.03
C GLY A 254 -5.19 -4.13 13.99
N VAL A 255 -5.08 -4.53 12.72
CA VAL A 255 -4.31 -3.79 11.67
C VAL A 255 -4.72 -2.33 11.56
N ILE A 256 -6.01 -2.05 11.37
CA ILE A 256 -6.51 -0.69 11.15
C ILE A 256 -6.47 0.09 12.46
N ALA A 257 -6.93 -0.53 13.54
CA ALA A 257 -6.94 0.08 14.88
C ALA A 257 -5.51 0.44 15.35
N GLY A 258 -4.50 -0.37 15.02
CA GLY A 258 -3.09 -0.10 15.31
C GLY A 258 -2.56 1.13 14.58
N CYS A 259 -2.86 1.25 13.27
CA CYS A 259 -2.54 2.48 12.53
C CYS A 259 -3.26 3.69 13.13
N HIS A 260 -4.55 3.56 13.48
CA HIS A 260 -5.31 4.63 14.13
C HIS A 260 -4.72 5.02 15.49
N GLU A 261 -4.21 4.07 16.27
CA GLU A 261 -3.57 4.35 17.57
C GLU A 261 -2.32 5.23 17.41
N ILE A 262 -1.47 4.97 16.42
CA ILE A 262 -0.33 5.84 16.13
C ILE A 262 -0.82 7.26 15.77
N LEU A 263 -1.76 7.38 14.83
CA LEU A 263 -2.30 8.66 14.39
C LEU A 263 -3.03 9.41 15.53
N ARG A 264 -3.69 8.68 16.43
CA ARG A 264 -4.32 9.24 17.63
C ARG A 264 -3.28 9.80 18.61
N ARG A 265 -2.20 9.08 18.86
CA ARG A 265 -1.08 9.56 19.71
C ARG A 265 -0.47 10.84 19.16
N GLN A 266 -0.44 10.97 17.85
CA GLN A 266 0.06 12.14 17.12
C GLN A 266 -0.97 13.29 17.04
N GLY A 267 -2.22 13.09 17.49
CA GLY A 267 -3.29 14.10 17.43
C GLY A 267 -3.96 14.25 16.07
N LEU A 268 -3.64 13.37 15.10
CA LEU A 268 -4.23 13.37 13.76
C LEU A 268 -5.61 12.70 13.71
N LEU A 269 -5.90 11.82 14.67
CA LEU A 269 -7.21 11.19 14.89
C LEU A 269 -7.66 11.38 16.33
N ALA A 270 -8.99 11.47 16.54
CA ALA A 270 -9.58 11.60 17.87
C ALA A 270 -9.67 10.25 18.62
N GLY A 271 -9.64 9.13 17.92
CA GLY A 271 -9.74 7.79 18.50
C GLY A 271 -9.31 6.70 17.52
N THR A 272 -9.44 5.45 17.94
CA THR A 272 -9.07 4.26 17.17
C THR A 272 -10.27 3.60 16.47
N TRP A 273 -11.45 4.23 16.53
CA TRP A 273 -12.69 3.67 16.00
C TRP A 273 -12.58 3.29 14.53
N CYS A 274 -13.15 2.14 14.21
CA CYS A 274 -13.36 1.68 12.86
C CYS A 274 -14.87 1.64 12.55
N LEU A 275 -15.23 1.60 11.27
CA LEU A 275 -16.63 1.46 10.84
C LEU A 275 -17.20 0.09 11.25
N ASP A 276 -16.37 -0.96 11.17
CA ASP A 276 -16.68 -2.22 11.83
C ASP A 276 -16.30 -2.10 13.32
N PRO A 277 -17.29 -2.19 14.24
CA PRO A 277 -17.02 -2.08 15.68
C PRO A 277 -16.19 -3.25 16.24
N GLN A 278 -16.03 -4.34 15.50
CA GLN A 278 -15.17 -5.45 15.87
C GLN A 278 -13.70 -5.23 15.55
N GLU A 279 -13.37 -4.32 14.64
CA GLU A 279 -11.99 -3.91 14.35
C GLU A 279 -11.46 -2.98 15.44
N THR A 280 -10.90 -3.58 16.48
CA THR A 280 -10.31 -2.90 17.64
C THR A 280 -8.86 -3.32 17.82
N LEU A 281 -8.15 -2.66 18.73
CA LEU A 281 -6.83 -3.15 19.17
C LEU A 281 -6.96 -4.56 19.76
N GLY A 282 -6.09 -5.47 19.33
CA GLY A 282 -6.00 -6.80 19.87
C GLY A 282 -5.42 -6.84 21.29
N PRO A 283 -5.58 -7.97 22.01
CA PRO A 283 -4.98 -8.15 23.32
C PRO A 283 -3.46 -7.93 23.30
N GLY A 284 -2.94 -7.04 24.15
CA GLY A 284 -1.50 -6.75 24.24
C GLY A 284 -0.92 -5.86 23.13
N GLN A 285 -1.70 -5.52 22.10
CA GLN A 285 -1.21 -4.75 20.97
C GLN A 285 -0.75 -3.33 21.35
N LYS A 286 -1.45 -2.69 22.30
CA LYS A 286 -1.08 -1.36 22.76
C LYS A 286 0.29 -1.35 23.43
N GLU A 287 0.55 -2.34 24.27
CA GLU A 287 1.83 -2.55 24.96
C GLU A 287 2.97 -2.83 23.97
N GLU A 288 2.69 -3.60 22.90
CA GLU A 288 3.65 -3.84 21.82
C GLU A 288 3.96 -2.55 21.03
N ILE A 289 2.95 -1.73 20.75
CA ILE A 289 3.15 -0.41 20.15
C ILE A 289 3.99 0.48 21.08
N ASP A 290 3.75 0.47 22.38
CA ASP A 290 4.57 1.20 23.35
C ASP A 290 6.04 0.73 23.33
N ARG A 291 6.24 -0.59 23.26
CA ARG A 291 7.57 -1.22 23.17
C ARG A 291 8.34 -0.75 21.95
N VAL A 292 7.76 -0.83 20.76
CA VAL A 292 8.47 -0.45 19.52
C VAL A 292 8.69 1.05 19.41
N CYS A 293 7.78 1.88 19.90
CA CYS A 293 7.99 3.33 19.99
C CYS A 293 9.19 3.69 20.87
N ALA A 294 9.37 2.98 22.00
CA ALA A 294 10.51 3.16 22.89
C ALA A 294 11.82 2.59 22.33
N ALA A 295 11.75 1.42 21.66
CA ALA A 295 12.92 0.74 21.11
C ALA A 295 13.49 1.45 19.86
N TYR A 296 12.63 2.02 19.03
CA TYR A 296 13.00 2.57 17.72
C TYR A 296 12.54 4.02 17.52
N PRO A 297 12.93 4.97 18.41
CA PRO A 297 12.48 6.37 18.33
C PRO A 297 12.91 7.07 17.03
N HIS A 298 13.92 6.55 16.35
CA HIS A 298 14.41 7.07 15.07
C HIS A 298 13.50 6.72 13.87
N LEU A 299 12.55 5.79 14.05
CA LEU A 299 11.58 5.40 13.02
C LEU A 299 10.26 6.17 13.12
N ASN A 300 9.98 6.85 14.24
CA ASN A 300 8.79 7.68 14.39
C ASN A 300 9.02 9.12 13.91
N ASP A 301 7.96 9.79 13.53
CA ASP A 301 7.98 11.18 13.07
C ASP A 301 7.20 12.15 13.98
N ASP A 302 7.04 11.82 15.26
CA ASP A 302 6.26 12.59 16.23
C ASP A 302 6.67 14.07 16.32
N ALA A 303 7.98 14.34 16.23
CA ALA A 303 8.48 15.72 16.23
C ALA A 303 8.02 16.51 15.00
N PHE A 304 8.01 15.86 13.81
CA PHE A 304 7.53 16.44 12.58
C PHE A 304 6.02 16.71 12.66
N VAL A 305 5.25 15.75 13.14
CA VAL A 305 3.80 15.92 13.29
C VAL A 305 3.50 17.05 14.27
N ARG A 306 4.11 17.06 15.44
CA ARG A 306 3.91 18.11 16.47
C ARG A 306 4.20 19.51 15.92
N ALA A 307 5.23 19.66 15.12
CA ALA A 307 5.61 20.95 14.54
C ALA A 307 4.62 21.49 13.48
N ASN A 308 3.78 20.62 12.89
CA ASN A 308 2.91 20.97 11.77
C ASN A 308 1.41 20.75 12.05
N LEU A 309 1.05 20.12 13.16
CA LEU A 309 -0.31 19.64 13.44
C LEU A 309 -1.37 20.75 13.35
N GLU A 310 -1.14 21.91 13.98
CA GLU A 310 -2.09 23.02 13.98
C GLU A 310 -2.39 23.50 12.54
N ARG A 311 -1.36 23.56 11.70
CA ARG A 311 -1.51 23.97 10.30
C ARG A 311 -2.32 22.96 9.49
N TRP A 312 -2.24 21.66 9.80
CA TRP A 312 -3.02 20.65 9.11
C TRP A 312 -4.47 20.57 9.58
N LEU A 313 -4.73 20.94 10.83
CA LEU A 313 -6.07 20.92 11.43
C LEU A 313 -6.89 22.19 11.06
N SER A 314 -6.22 23.28 10.67
CA SER A 314 -6.86 24.50 10.16
C SER A 314 -7.42 24.26 8.74
#